data_809a91ee66b5629f8148968e4c878462
#
_entry.id   809a91ee66b5629f8148968e4c878462
#
_cell.length_a   1.000
_cell.length_b   1.000
_cell.length_c   1.000
_cell.angle_alpha   90.00
_cell.angle_beta   90.00
_cell.angle_gamma   90.00
#
_symmetry.space_group_name_H-M   'P 1'
#
loop_
_entity.id
_entity.type
_entity.pdbx_description
1 polymer ?
#
loop_
_entity_poly.entity_id
_entity_poly.type
_entity_poly.pdbx_seq_one_letter_code
_entity_poly.pdbx_strand_id
1 'polypeptide(L)'
;MKLKNSILAGCTALVVATSCTQRAVEKQTWVEKAIENAHAQIGLEIDIIESSGRFLNPVTLNNKGGVYYCGYADWRSGFFPGSVWYLYELTGDTALLPLAQKYTEAISEAQNLTWHHDIGFIINCSFGNGLRLIDKPGYKEVMIRAAKSLCTRFREKPQVIQSWDVKGNSWQSERGWECPVIIDNMMNLELLFEATKLSGDSTFYNVAVMHADRTLKEQFRPDGSCYHVIDYSIEDGTVRHRQTAQGYSDESVWSRGQAWAIYGYTVCYRETKNRTYLDQAIKTFEFMKNLKNMPEDLVPYWDMDAPDVPAAPRDASSASVIASALYEMSTYDLPDAASYRAYADKIMESLASESYTAKLGENGRFILMHSVGSIPHNSEVDVPLNYADYYYLEALKRKTDIEKTAI
;
A
#
# COMPACT_ATOMS: atom_id res chain seq x y z
N MET A 1 -99.51 17.21 -30.78
CA MET A 1 -98.60 16.07 -30.77
C MET A 1 -97.19 16.62 -30.85
N LYS A 2 -96.50 16.66 -29.76
CA LYS A 2 -95.12 17.23 -29.65
C LYS A 2 -94.18 16.13 -29.26
N LEU A 3 -93.22 15.84 -30.12
CA LEU A 3 -92.07 14.99 -29.84
C LEU A 3 -91.06 15.75 -28.94
N LYS A 4 -90.63 15.14 -27.90
CA LYS A 4 -89.47 15.59 -27.05
C LYS A 4 -88.26 14.73 -27.38
N ASN A 5 -87.22 15.39 -27.89
CA ASN A 5 -85.91 14.82 -28.07
C ASN A 5 -85.17 14.95 -26.78
N SER A 6 -84.69 13.82 -26.24
CA SER A 6 -83.71 13.77 -25.13
C SER A 6 -82.34 13.56 -25.71
N ILE A 7 -81.41 14.46 -25.39
CA ILE A 7 -80.00 14.38 -25.74
C ILE A 7 -79.29 13.75 -24.52
N LEU A 8 -78.67 12.58 -24.73
CA LEU A 8 -77.79 11.93 -23.75
C LEU A 8 -76.38 12.44 -23.94
N ALA A 9 -75.86 13.17 -22.98
CA ALA A 9 -74.44 13.58 -22.94
C ALA A 9 -73.62 12.49 -22.25
N GLY A 10 -72.75 11.81 -23.01
CA GLY A 10 -71.81 10.88 -22.50
C GLY A 10 -70.52 11.58 -22.01
N CYS A 11 -70.28 11.55 -20.71
CA CYS A 11 -69.00 11.97 -20.15
C CYS A 11 -67.98 10.80 -20.20
N THR A 12 -66.99 10.92 -21.09
CA THR A 12 -65.85 10.01 -21.14
C THR A 12 -64.84 10.52 -20.16
N ALA A 13 -64.68 9.80 -19.01
CA ALA A 13 -63.61 10.09 -18.05
C ALA A 13 -62.31 9.50 -18.56
N LEU A 14 -61.35 10.36 -18.89
CA LEU A 14 -59.97 10.00 -19.25
C LEU A 14 -59.23 9.69 -17.95
N VAL A 15 -58.97 8.40 -17.64
CA VAL A 15 -58.09 7.99 -16.54
C VAL A 15 -56.67 8.10 -17.03
N VAL A 16 -55.97 9.16 -16.63
CA VAL A 16 -54.51 9.29 -16.81
C VAL A 16 -53.85 8.44 -15.73
N ALA A 17 -53.40 7.24 -16.11
CA ALA A 17 -52.56 6.41 -15.25
C ALA A 17 -51.12 6.99 -15.23
N THR A 18 -50.80 7.79 -14.24
CA THR A 18 -49.41 8.15 -13.89
C THR A 18 -48.70 6.92 -13.33
N SER A 19 -47.94 6.22 -14.18
CA SER A 19 -47.02 5.21 -13.75
C SER A 19 -45.82 5.90 -13.09
N CYS A 20 -45.84 6.02 -11.75
CA CYS A 20 -44.63 6.28 -10.97
C CYS A 20 -43.75 5.04 -11.06
N THR A 21 -42.81 5.02 -11.99
CA THR A 21 -41.64 4.13 -11.92
C THR A 21 -40.84 4.57 -10.74
N GLN A 22 -41.02 3.93 -9.57
CA GLN A 22 -40.04 3.94 -8.50
C GLN A 22 -38.79 3.31 -9.09
N ARG A 23 -37.77 4.12 -9.42
CA ARG A 23 -36.40 3.62 -9.56
C ARG A 23 -36.06 2.98 -8.21
N ALA A 24 -35.89 1.67 -8.20
CA ALA A 24 -35.26 1.00 -7.09
C ALA A 24 -33.92 1.71 -6.83
N VAL A 25 -33.74 2.28 -5.67
CA VAL A 25 -32.45 2.82 -5.26
C VAL A 25 -31.53 1.59 -5.17
N GLU A 26 -30.64 1.46 -6.14
CA GLU A 26 -29.65 0.40 -6.16
C GLU A 26 -28.85 0.51 -4.87
N LYS A 27 -28.81 -0.56 -4.07
CA LYS A 27 -28.13 -0.53 -2.78
C LYS A 27 -26.63 -0.41 -3.03
N GLN A 28 -26.06 0.71 -2.59
CA GLN A 28 -24.63 0.98 -2.71
C GLN A 28 -23.78 -0.19 -2.20
N THR A 29 -22.80 -0.61 -2.98
CA THR A 29 -21.86 -1.70 -2.60
C THR A 29 -20.95 -1.24 -1.46
N TRP A 30 -20.32 -2.19 -0.76
CA TRP A 30 -19.34 -1.85 0.26
C TRP A 30 -18.10 -1.15 -0.34
N VAL A 31 -17.74 -1.47 -1.59
CA VAL A 31 -16.63 -0.82 -2.32
C VAL A 31 -16.93 0.66 -2.56
N GLU A 32 -18.13 0.97 -3.07
CA GLU A 32 -18.54 2.36 -3.29
C GLU A 32 -18.55 3.18 -2.01
N LYS A 33 -19.06 2.59 -0.90
CA LYS A 33 -19.03 3.23 0.42
C LYS A 33 -17.61 3.45 0.93
N ALA A 34 -16.72 2.47 0.73
CA ALA A 34 -15.33 2.57 1.13
C ALA A 34 -14.60 3.70 0.39
N ILE A 35 -14.83 3.84 -0.92
CA ILE A 35 -14.28 4.93 -1.73
C ILE A 35 -14.84 6.28 -1.30
N GLU A 36 -16.16 6.39 -1.11
CA GLU A 36 -16.83 7.62 -0.66
C GLU A 36 -16.29 8.07 0.71
N ASN A 37 -16.19 7.14 1.67
CA ASN A 37 -15.66 7.43 3.00
C ASN A 37 -14.19 7.87 2.95
N ALA A 38 -13.36 7.19 2.16
CA ALA A 38 -11.96 7.55 1.97
C ALA A 38 -11.81 8.95 1.35
N HIS A 39 -12.61 9.25 0.33
CA HIS A 39 -12.63 10.57 -0.31
C HIS A 39 -13.04 11.67 0.67
N ALA A 40 -14.09 11.45 1.45
CA ALA A 40 -14.54 12.41 2.46
C ALA A 40 -13.50 12.61 3.57
N GLN A 41 -12.89 11.53 4.07
CA GLN A 41 -11.92 11.57 5.15
C GLN A 41 -10.64 12.33 4.75
N ILE A 42 -10.05 11.96 3.61
CA ILE A 42 -8.86 12.64 3.07
C ILE A 42 -9.20 14.08 2.63
N GLY A 43 -10.41 14.33 2.15
CA GLY A 43 -10.88 15.68 1.81
C GLY A 43 -10.80 16.65 2.99
N LEU A 44 -11.19 16.21 4.19
CA LEU A 44 -11.04 17.02 5.40
C LEU A 44 -9.58 17.34 5.73
N GLU A 45 -8.64 16.42 5.49
CA GLU A 45 -7.22 16.69 5.69
C GLU A 45 -6.66 17.64 4.63
N ILE A 46 -7.10 17.51 3.38
CA ILE A 46 -6.76 18.44 2.29
C ILE A 46 -7.20 19.86 2.64
N ASP A 47 -8.41 20.04 3.16
CA ASP A 47 -8.92 21.36 3.57
C ASP A 47 -8.02 22.01 4.63
N ILE A 48 -7.50 21.23 5.57
CA ILE A 48 -6.54 21.72 6.58
C ILE A 48 -5.21 22.11 5.95
N ILE A 49 -4.67 21.28 5.07
CA ILE A 49 -3.42 21.54 4.36
C ILE A 49 -3.55 22.82 3.53
N GLU A 50 -4.59 22.97 2.74
CA GLU A 50 -4.79 24.13 1.87
C GLU A 50 -5.00 25.41 2.70
N SER A 51 -5.77 25.32 3.78
CA SER A 51 -5.99 26.44 4.70
C SER A 51 -4.72 26.88 5.43
N SER A 52 -3.74 26.00 5.61
CA SER A 52 -2.46 26.30 6.25
C SER A 52 -1.52 27.17 5.40
N GLY A 53 -1.76 27.24 4.08
CA GLY A 53 -0.93 27.93 3.11
C GLY A 53 0.43 27.26 2.81
N ARG A 54 0.67 26.07 3.34
CA ARG A 54 1.89 25.27 3.09
C ARG A 54 1.56 23.77 2.98
N PHE A 55 2.38 23.00 2.30
CA PHE A 55 2.21 21.56 2.28
C PHE A 55 2.57 20.96 3.64
N LEU A 56 1.59 20.32 4.25
CA LEU A 56 1.73 19.49 5.44
C LEU A 56 1.53 18.05 5.00
N ASN A 57 2.50 17.16 5.28
CA ASN A 57 2.46 15.78 4.84
C ASN A 57 2.09 14.85 5.99
N PRO A 58 0.82 14.44 6.13
CA PRO A 58 0.35 13.66 7.27
C PRO A 58 0.88 12.22 7.22
N VAL A 59 1.27 11.68 8.37
CA VAL A 59 1.87 10.34 8.47
C VAL A 59 1.12 9.45 9.46
N THR A 60 0.86 9.96 10.67
CA THR A 60 0.29 9.22 11.79
C THR A 60 -0.17 10.20 12.88
N LEU A 61 -0.57 9.68 14.03
CA LEU A 61 -0.81 10.47 15.25
C LEU A 61 0.44 10.50 16.14
N ASN A 62 0.71 11.67 16.70
CA ASN A 62 1.72 11.81 17.74
C ASN A 62 1.16 11.35 19.10
N ASN A 63 2.02 11.25 20.12
CA ASN A 63 1.65 10.80 21.48
C ASN A 63 0.61 11.67 22.19
N LYS A 64 0.21 12.81 21.61
CA LYS A 64 -0.85 13.70 22.13
C LYS A 64 -2.15 13.59 21.33
N GLY A 65 -2.22 12.65 20.37
CA GLY A 65 -3.37 12.44 19.51
C GLY A 65 -3.51 13.45 18.35
N GLY A 66 -2.55 14.37 18.19
CA GLY A 66 -2.51 15.27 17.03
C GLY A 66 -1.82 14.64 15.84
N VAL A 67 -2.17 15.07 14.61
CA VAL A 67 -1.52 14.60 13.39
C VAL A 67 -0.02 14.96 13.40
N TYR A 68 0.81 13.97 13.08
CA TYR A 68 2.23 14.16 12.82
C TYR A 68 2.45 14.38 11.34
N TYR A 69 3.11 15.48 10.99
CA TYR A 69 3.46 15.83 9.60
C TYR A 69 4.97 15.69 9.39
N CYS A 70 5.37 15.07 8.31
CA CYS A 70 6.78 14.83 7.99
C CYS A 70 7.32 15.77 6.92
N GLY A 71 8.67 15.80 6.78
CA GLY A 71 9.35 16.39 5.64
C GLY A 71 9.57 15.37 4.51
N TYR A 72 10.06 15.84 3.36
CA TYR A 72 10.29 15.02 2.17
C TYR A 72 11.28 13.86 2.38
N ALA A 73 12.16 13.95 3.37
CA ALA A 73 13.18 12.93 3.65
C ALA A 73 12.68 11.79 4.55
N ASP A 74 11.46 11.87 5.06
CA ASP A 74 10.83 10.76 5.78
C ASP A 74 10.40 9.69 4.77
N TRP A 75 10.69 8.43 5.06
CA TRP A 75 10.37 7.30 4.18
C TRP A 75 8.89 7.18 3.82
N ARG A 76 8.01 7.74 4.65
CA ARG A 76 6.55 7.72 4.47
C ARG A 76 6.02 8.88 3.63
N SER A 77 6.88 9.81 3.23
CA SER A 77 6.45 11.07 2.60
C SER A 77 5.75 10.90 1.24
N GLY A 78 5.95 9.77 0.56
CA GLY A 78 5.32 9.47 -0.73
C GLY A 78 3.87 8.99 -0.66
N PHE A 79 3.42 8.48 0.49
CA PHE A 79 2.14 7.78 0.58
C PHE A 79 0.93 8.70 0.56
N PHE A 80 0.96 9.85 1.23
CA PHE A 80 -0.16 10.78 1.18
C PHE A 80 -0.37 11.38 -0.23
N PRO A 81 0.65 11.89 -0.93
CA PRO A 81 0.51 12.26 -2.34
C PRO A 81 -0.03 11.10 -3.19
N GLY A 82 0.48 9.88 -2.98
CA GLY A 82 0.01 8.68 -3.67
C GLY A 82 -1.44 8.34 -3.41
N SER A 83 -1.91 8.52 -2.18
CA SER A 83 -3.32 8.35 -1.81
C SER A 83 -4.23 9.34 -2.55
N VAL A 84 -3.79 10.59 -2.74
CA VAL A 84 -4.55 11.58 -3.50
C VAL A 84 -4.63 11.21 -4.99
N TRP A 85 -3.56 10.62 -5.57
CA TRP A 85 -3.58 10.07 -6.92
C TRP A 85 -4.59 8.91 -7.06
N TYR A 86 -4.62 7.98 -6.11
CA TYR A 86 -5.61 6.88 -6.14
C TYR A 86 -7.04 7.39 -5.98
N LEU A 87 -7.28 8.37 -5.13
CA LEU A 87 -8.62 8.98 -5.01
C LEU A 87 -9.05 9.67 -6.29
N TYR A 88 -8.15 10.42 -6.94
CA TYR A 88 -8.43 10.99 -8.25
C TYR A 88 -8.87 9.92 -9.27
N GLU A 89 -8.16 8.80 -9.31
CA GLU A 89 -8.43 7.70 -10.23
C GLU A 89 -9.72 6.93 -9.89
N LEU A 90 -9.98 6.71 -8.60
CA LEU A 90 -11.17 5.99 -8.13
C LEU A 90 -12.47 6.79 -8.28
N THR A 91 -12.41 8.09 -8.02
CA THR A 91 -13.61 8.96 -7.98
C THR A 91 -13.84 9.72 -9.28
N GLY A 92 -12.78 9.96 -10.05
CA GLY A 92 -12.83 10.88 -11.20
C GLY A 92 -12.96 12.36 -10.81
N ASP A 93 -12.78 12.70 -9.52
CA ASP A 93 -12.85 14.07 -9.04
C ASP A 93 -11.66 14.89 -9.55
N THR A 94 -11.92 15.71 -10.56
CA THR A 94 -10.89 16.53 -11.22
C THR A 94 -10.28 17.62 -10.31
N ALA A 95 -10.93 17.96 -9.21
CA ALA A 95 -10.38 18.90 -8.23
C ALA A 95 -9.15 18.34 -7.50
N LEU A 96 -9.03 17.00 -7.40
CA LEU A 96 -7.88 16.33 -6.79
C LEU A 96 -6.62 16.38 -7.66
N LEU A 97 -6.75 16.51 -8.99
CA LEU A 97 -5.60 16.46 -9.91
C LEU A 97 -4.54 17.54 -9.61
N PRO A 98 -4.85 18.83 -9.50
CA PRO A 98 -3.84 19.85 -9.17
C PRO A 98 -3.26 19.68 -7.77
N LEU A 99 -4.02 19.12 -6.82
CA LEU A 99 -3.56 18.86 -5.46
C LEU A 99 -2.57 17.67 -5.42
N ALA A 100 -2.89 16.57 -6.10
CA ALA A 100 -2.00 15.44 -6.26
C ALA A 100 -0.65 15.85 -6.88
N GLN A 101 -0.66 16.70 -7.91
CA GLN A 101 0.54 17.27 -8.52
C GLN A 101 1.32 18.12 -7.52
N LYS A 102 0.65 19.09 -6.86
CA LYS A 102 1.26 19.99 -5.88
C LYS A 102 1.96 19.24 -4.75
N TYR A 103 1.30 18.24 -4.18
CA TYR A 103 1.84 17.46 -3.06
C TYR A 103 2.98 16.54 -3.49
N THR A 104 2.89 15.95 -4.68
CA THR A 104 3.96 15.18 -5.29
C THR A 104 5.20 16.03 -5.53
N GLU A 105 5.05 17.21 -6.13
CA GLU A 105 6.16 18.12 -6.43
C GLU A 105 6.83 18.67 -5.16
N ALA A 106 6.08 18.83 -4.07
CA ALA A 106 6.59 19.30 -2.78
C ALA A 106 7.64 18.36 -2.14
N ILE A 107 7.67 17.09 -2.55
CA ILE A 107 8.64 16.09 -2.05
C ILE A 107 9.72 15.73 -3.08
N SER A 108 9.84 16.48 -4.17
CA SER A 108 10.77 16.18 -5.29
C SER A 108 12.24 16.07 -4.88
N GLU A 109 12.68 16.78 -3.85
CA GLU A 109 14.05 16.71 -3.34
C GLU A 109 14.44 15.32 -2.82
N ALA A 110 13.46 14.46 -2.49
CA ALA A 110 13.70 13.08 -2.09
C ALA A 110 14.42 12.26 -3.18
N GLN A 111 14.34 12.65 -4.46
CA GLN A 111 15.09 12.03 -5.56
C GLN A 111 16.61 12.03 -5.35
N ASN A 112 17.14 12.89 -4.48
CA ASN A 112 18.57 13.05 -4.21
C ASN A 112 19.03 12.33 -2.93
N LEU A 113 18.13 11.66 -2.20
CA LEU A 113 18.48 10.95 -0.96
C LEU A 113 19.34 9.72 -1.26
N THR A 114 20.37 9.49 -0.43
CA THR A 114 21.30 8.35 -0.61
C THR A 114 21.62 7.60 0.68
N TRP A 115 21.01 7.98 1.81
CA TRP A 115 21.36 7.47 3.14
C TRP A 115 20.38 6.40 3.68
N HIS A 116 19.25 6.15 3.01
CA HIS A 116 18.33 5.04 3.25
C HIS A 116 17.78 4.48 1.93
N HIS A 117 17.18 3.31 1.97
CA HIS A 117 16.70 2.61 0.79
C HIS A 117 15.27 2.99 0.35
N ASP A 118 14.52 3.70 1.19
CA ASP A 118 13.07 3.93 1.00
C ASP A 118 12.72 4.96 -0.09
N ILE A 119 13.67 5.28 -0.95
CA ILE A 119 13.48 6.21 -2.06
C ILE A 119 12.40 5.70 -3.01
N GLY A 120 12.26 4.37 -3.15
CA GLY A 120 11.19 3.74 -3.91
C GLY A 120 9.81 4.04 -3.30
N PHE A 121 9.62 3.86 -2.00
CA PHE A 121 8.39 4.22 -1.30
C PHE A 121 8.03 5.70 -1.49
N ILE A 122 9.02 6.59 -1.43
CA ILE A 122 8.76 8.02 -1.57
C ILE A 122 8.38 8.36 -3.01
N ILE A 123 9.22 8.00 -3.96
CA ILE A 123 9.13 8.49 -5.34
C ILE A 123 8.19 7.64 -6.20
N ASN A 124 8.22 6.30 -6.07
CA ASN A 124 7.33 5.48 -6.89
C ASN A 124 5.86 5.64 -6.47
N CYS A 125 5.56 5.70 -5.16
CA CYS A 125 4.18 5.89 -4.69
C CYS A 125 3.61 7.28 -5.04
N SER A 126 4.44 8.29 -5.27
CA SER A 126 4.02 9.66 -5.62
C SER A 126 4.18 9.95 -7.11
N PHE A 127 5.42 10.17 -7.57
CA PHE A 127 5.73 10.47 -8.97
C PHE A 127 5.39 9.32 -9.92
N GLY A 128 5.57 8.06 -9.49
CA GLY A 128 5.21 6.88 -10.28
C GLY A 128 3.72 6.83 -10.56
N ASN A 129 2.86 7.06 -9.56
CA ASN A 129 1.42 7.16 -9.77
C ASN A 129 1.05 8.35 -10.67
N GLY A 130 1.70 9.51 -10.46
CA GLY A 130 1.48 10.66 -11.33
C GLY A 130 1.84 10.37 -12.78
N LEU A 131 3.02 9.78 -13.03
CA LEU A 131 3.49 9.46 -14.38
C LEU A 131 2.60 8.44 -15.10
N ARG A 132 1.99 7.52 -14.35
CA ARG A 132 1.03 6.55 -14.89
C ARG A 132 -0.27 7.21 -15.39
N LEU A 133 -0.67 8.33 -14.79
CA LEU A 133 -1.97 8.98 -15.02
C LEU A 133 -1.90 10.21 -15.92
N ILE A 134 -0.76 10.90 -15.94
CA ILE A 134 -0.59 12.14 -16.69
C ILE A 134 0.79 12.20 -17.36
N ASP A 135 0.85 12.86 -18.51
CA ASP A 135 2.12 13.21 -19.16
C ASP A 135 2.61 14.56 -18.59
N LYS A 136 3.32 14.51 -17.46
CA LYS A 136 3.87 15.69 -16.78
C LYS A 136 5.37 15.80 -17.03
N PRO A 137 5.84 16.86 -17.68
CA PRO A 137 7.29 17.11 -17.85
C PRO A 137 8.02 17.11 -16.49
N GLY A 138 9.19 16.48 -16.45
CA GLY A 138 10.04 16.39 -15.27
C GLY A 138 9.79 15.17 -14.37
N TYR A 139 8.62 14.52 -14.43
CA TYR A 139 8.35 13.35 -13.58
C TYR A 139 9.24 12.16 -13.93
N LYS A 140 9.45 11.93 -15.23
CA LYS A 140 10.38 10.90 -15.73
C LYS A 140 11.80 11.11 -15.21
N GLU A 141 12.29 12.35 -15.26
CA GLU A 141 13.63 12.72 -14.81
C GLU A 141 13.79 12.49 -13.30
N VAL A 142 12.75 12.81 -12.49
CA VAL A 142 12.72 12.55 -11.06
C VAL A 142 12.81 11.05 -10.78
N MET A 143 12.03 10.22 -11.47
CA MET A 143 12.06 8.75 -11.32
C MET A 143 13.46 8.19 -11.63
N ILE A 144 14.06 8.59 -12.74
CA ILE A 144 15.41 8.13 -13.15
C ILE A 144 16.47 8.62 -12.16
N ARG A 145 16.38 9.86 -11.68
CA ARG A 145 17.31 10.38 -10.68
C ARG A 145 17.21 9.62 -9.36
N ALA A 146 15.99 9.37 -8.89
CA ALA A 146 15.73 8.61 -7.68
C ALA A 146 16.29 7.18 -7.76
N ALA A 147 16.12 6.52 -8.92
CA ALA A 147 16.69 5.20 -9.16
C ALA A 147 18.23 5.21 -9.11
N LYS A 148 18.88 6.25 -9.68
CA LYS A 148 20.34 6.43 -9.56
C LYS A 148 20.75 6.60 -8.09
N SER A 149 20.01 7.41 -7.32
CA SER A 149 20.26 7.60 -5.88
C SER A 149 20.13 6.28 -5.12
N LEU A 150 19.10 5.48 -5.37
CA LEU A 150 18.92 4.16 -4.76
C LEU A 150 20.07 3.20 -5.13
N CYS A 151 20.52 3.19 -6.38
CA CYS A 151 21.62 2.34 -6.84
C CYS A 151 22.96 2.67 -6.14
N THR A 152 23.16 3.88 -5.59
CA THR A 152 24.38 4.19 -4.80
C THR A 152 24.50 3.35 -3.54
N ARG A 153 23.40 2.75 -3.11
CA ARG A 153 23.32 1.86 -1.94
C ARG A 153 23.63 0.40 -2.26
N PHE A 154 23.79 0.05 -3.54
CA PHE A 154 24.11 -1.30 -3.94
C PHE A 154 25.54 -1.68 -3.48
N ARG A 155 25.66 -2.86 -2.90
CA ARG A 155 26.91 -3.44 -2.42
C ARG A 155 27.22 -4.67 -3.26
N GLU A 156 28.31 -4.61 -4.02
CA GLU A 156 28.65 -5.63 -5.03
C GLU A 156 28.92 -7.02 -4.44
N LYS A 157 29.62 -7.09 -3.30
CA LYS A 157 29.96 -8.40 -2.70
C LYS A 157 28.74 -9.16 -2.21
N PRO A 158 27.88 -8.59 -1.36
CA PRO A 158 26.63 -9.26 -0.97
C PRO A 158 25.56 -9.21 -2.06
N GLN A 159 25.71 -8.41 -3.13
CA GLN A 159 24.74 -8.23 -4.19
C GLN A 159 23.37 -7.71 -3.71
N VAL A 160 23.40 -6.75 -2.80
CA VAL A 160 22.19 -6.19 -2.17
C VAL A 160 22.21 -4.65 -2.13
N ILE A 161 21.05 -4.06 -2.04
CA ILE A 161 20.85 -2.65 -1.69
C ILE A 161 20.83 -2.57 -0.17
N GLN A 162 21.79 -1.88 0.43
CA GLN A 162 21.88 -1.69 1.88
C GLN A 162 20.71 -0.81 2.37
N SER A 163 20.00 -1.25 3.42
CA SER A 163 18.81 -0.55 3.89
C SER A 163 19.14 0.69 4.69
N TRP A 164 20.00 0.60 5.70
CA TRP A 164 20.35 1.69 6.60
C TRP A 164 21.86 1.90 6.64
N ASP A 165 22.26 3.14 6.85
CA ASP A 165 23.66 3.43 7.15
C ASP A 165 23.99 2.93 8.55
N VAL A 166 25.17 2.31 8.68
CA VAL A 166 25.74 1.92 9.97
C VAL A 166 26.86 2.90 10.28
N LYS A 167 26.58 3.86 11.16
CA LYS A 167 27.56 4.88 11.59
C LYS A 167 27.86 4.69 13.08
N GLY A 168 29.06 5.04 13.49
CA GLY A 168 29.45 4.95 14.89
C GLY A 168 28.43 5.61 15.82
N ASN A 169 28.05 4.94 16.89
CA ASN A 169 27.03 5.32 17.87
C ASN A 169 25.58 5.36 17.33
N SER A 170 25.29 4.73 16.19
CA SER A 170 23.90 4.50 15.77
C SER A 170 23.37 3.21 16.39
N TRP A 171 22.04 3.11 16.55
CA TRP A 171 21.42 1.88 17.07
C TRP A 171 21.73 0.65 16.21
N GLN A 172 21.96 0.84 14.89
CA GLN A 172 22.39 -0.21 13.98
C GLN A 172 23.81 -0.70 14.33
N SER A 173 24.73 0.22 14.67
CA SER A 173 26.08 -0.16 15.07
C SER A 173 26.10 -0.87 16.43
N GLU A 174 25.21 -0.52 17.36
CA GLU A 174 25.02 -1.21 18.64
C GLU A 174 24.56 -2.67 18.45
N ARG A 175 23.82 -2.96 17.35
CA ARG A 175 23.45 -4.32 16.94
C ARG A 175 24.62 -5.11 16.34
N GLY A 176 25.76 -4.49 16.12
CA GLY A 176 26.93 -5.10 15.50
C GLY A 176 26.78 -5.32 13.99
N TRP A 177 25.82 -4.63 13.33
CA TRP A 177 25.59 -4.74 11.89
C TRP A 177 26.67 -4.04 11.08
N GLU A 178 26.86 -4.52 9.86
CA GLU A 178 27.78 -3.96 8.88
C GLU A 178 27.05 -3.53 7.61
N CYS A 179 26.24 -4.41 7.03
CA CYS A 179 25.41 -4.16 5.87
C CYS A 179 23.99 -4.74 6.08
N PRO A 180 23.14 -4.08 6.90
CA PRO A 180 21.80 -4.57 7.15
C PRO A 180 20.90 -4.36 5.94
N VAL A 181 20.12 -5.40 5.64
CA VAL A 181 19.09 -5.44 4.59
C VAL A 181 17.80 -5.94 5.19
N ILE A 182 16.75 -5.13 5.12
CA ILE A 182 15.42 -5.51 5.58
C ILE A 182 14.53 -5.93 4.41
N ILE A 183 13.55 -6.77 4.70
CA ILE A 183 12.64 -7.30 3.69
C ILE A 183 11.84 -6.20 2.97
N ASP A 184 11.61 -5.08 3.63
CA ASP A 184 10.95 -3.86 3.09
C ASP A 184 11.63 -3.34 1.81
N ASN A 185 12.92 -3.64 1.64
CA ASN A 185 13.67 -3.22 0.45
C ASN A 185 13.08 -3.78 -0.86
N MET A 186 12.39 -4.92 -0.79
CA MET A 186 11.70 -5.49 -1.93
C MET A 186 10.65 -4.54 -2.53
N MET A 187 10.06 -3.66 -1.72
CA MET A 187 9.09 -2.66 -2.14
C MET A 187 9.73 -1.51 -2.94
N ASN A 188 11.03 -1.27 -2.76
CA ASN A 188 11.76 -0.20 -3.44
C ASN A 188 12.27 -0.61 -4.83
N LEU A 189 12.19 -1.90 -5.18
CA LEU A 189 12.67 -2.41 -6.47
C LEU A 189 11.78 -1.97 -7.65
N GLU A 190 10.50 -1.70 -7.40
CA GLU A 190 9.57 -1.24 -8.43
C GLU A 190 10.06 0.05 -9.09
N LEU A 191 10.63 0.99 -8.31
CA LEU A 191 11.28 2.20 -8.84
C LEU A 191 12.38 1.86 -9.85
N LEU A 192 13.18 0.82 -9.61
CA LEU A 192 14.28 0.42 -10.49
C LEU A 192 13.76 -0.19 -11.79
N PHE A 193 12.73 -1.03 -11.72
CA PHE A 193 12.07 -1.58 -12.90
C PHE A 193 11.45 -0.48 -13.75
N GLU A 194 10.72 0.47 -13.14
CA GLU A 194 10.14 1.60 -13.83
C GLU A 194 11.21 2.50 -14.46
N ALA A 195 12.29 2.81 -13.73
CA ALA A 195 13.41 3.59 -14.27
C ALA A 195 14.07 2.90 -15.48
N THR A 196 14.15 1.56 -15.49
CA THR A 196 14.63 0.81 -16.65
C THR A 196 13.73 1.04 -17.87
N LYS A 197 12.41 0.92 -17.71
CA LYS A 197 11.45 1.17 -18.79
C LYS A 197 11.53 2.60 -19.33
N LEU A 198 11.66 3.56 -18.42
CA LEU A 198 11.71 4.97 -18.75
C LEU A 198 13.02 5.40 -19.46
N SER A 199 14.15 4.83 -19.07
CA SER A 199 15.46 5.24 -19.55
C SER A 199 16.06 4.33 -20.63
N GLY A 200 15.66 3.06 -20.66
CA GLY A 200 16.32 2.00 -21.43
C GLY A 200 17.64 1.50 -20.79
N ASP A 201 18.02 2.01 -19.60
CA ASP A 201 19.24 1.61 -18.90
C ASP A 201 18.97 0.33 -18.06
N SER A 202 19.55 -0.77 -18.51
CA SER A 202 19.41 -2.08 -17.84
C SER A 202 20.16 -2.19 -16.50
N THR A 203 20.98 -1.22 -16.15
CA THR A 203 21.70 -1.21 -14.86
C THR A 203 20.72 -1.29 -13.70
N PHE A 204 19.62 -0.54 -13.76
CA PHE A 204 18.57 -0.54 -12.74
C PHE A 204 17.91 -1.91 -12.60
N TYR A 205 17.53 -2.53 -13.73
CA TYR A 205 16.97 -3.89 -13.76
C TYR A 205 17.93 -4.90 -13.14
N ASN A 206 19.21 -4.85 -13.52
CA ASN A 206 20.20 -5.78 -13.00
C ASN A 206 20.39 -5.65 -11.49
N VAL A 207 20.43 -4.42 -10.95
CA VAL A 207 20.50 -4.19 -9.50
C VAL A 207 19.28 -4.74 -8.79
N ALA A 208 18.07 -4.51 -9.33
CA ALA A 208 16.83 -5.03 -8.75
C ALA A 208 16.83 -6.57 -8.71
N VAL A 209 17.19 -7.22 -9.81
CA VAL A 209 17.22 -8.68 -9.91
C VAL A 209 18.29 -9.29 -9.00
N MET A 210 19.50 -8.75 -8.97
CA MET A 210 20.56 -9.24 -8.06
C MET A 210 20.12 -9.13 -6.60
N HIS A 211 19.49 -8.01 -6.22
CA HIS A 211 18.96 -7.85 -4.86
C HIS A 211 17.85 -8.87 -4.57
N ALA A 212 16.87 -9.04 -5.48
CA ALA A 212 15.78 -9.98 -5.31
C ALA A 212 16.26 -11.43 -5.21
N ASP A 213 17.22 -11.86 -6.04
CA ASP A 213 17.81 -13.20 -6.01
C ASP A 213 18.54 -13.46 -4.70
N ARG A 214 19.28 -12.47 -4.22
CA ARG A 214 20.01 -12.59 -2.93
C ARG A 214 19.05 -12.67 -1.75
N THR A 215 18.01 -11.83 -1.74
CA THR A 215 16.96 -11.84 -0.74
C THR A 215 16.21 -13.17 -0.75
N LEU A 216 15.88 -13.69 -1.93
CA LEU A 216 15.23 -15.00 -2.08
C LEU A 216 16.02 -16.13 -1.44
N LYS A 217 17.34 -16.10 -1.61
CA LYS A 217 18.24 -17.14 -1.10
C LYS A 217 18.42 -17.09 0.42
N GLU A 218 18.51 -15.88 1.01
CA GLU A 218 19.02 -15.74 2.36
C GLU A 218 17.94 -15.31 3.39
N GLN A 219 16.85 -14.67 2.95
CA GLN A 219 15.91 -14.02 3.87
C GLN A 219 14.72 -14.90 4.23
N PHE A 220 14.51 -16.03 3.53
CA PHE A 220 13.39 -16.92 3.80
C PHE A 220 13.77 -18.16 4.60
N ARG A 221 12.85 -18.55 5.48
CA ARG A 221 12.90 -19.81 6.20
C ARG A 221 12.34 -20.95 5.33
N PRO A 222 12.63 -22.21 5.64
CA PRO A 222 12.11 -23.37 4.87
C PRO A 222 10.59 -23.43 4.77
N ASP A 223 9.86 -22.90 5.76
CA ASP A 223 8.39 -22.84 5.79
C ASP A 223 7.79 -21.75 4.89
N GLY A 224 8.60 -20.82 4.39
CA GLY A 224 8.18 -19.72 3.53
C GLY A 224 8.05 -18.37 4.23
N SER A 225 8.15 -18.33 5.55
CA SER A 225 8.24 -17.07 6.28
C SER A 225 9.58 -16.37 6.04
N CYS A 226 9.66 -15.07 6.30
CA CYS A 226 10.89 -14.30 6.13
C CYS A 226 11.40 -13.74 7.44
N TYR A 227 12.73 -13.60 7.52
CA TYR A 227 13.40 -12.75 8.52
C TYR A 227 13.17 -11.28 8.17
N HIS A 228 13.11 -10.42 9.19
CA HIS A 228 13.06 -8.99 8.96
C HIS A 228 14.40 -8.46 8.43
N VAL A 229 15.51 -8.76 9.10
CA VAL A 229 16.86 -8.24 8.82
C VAL A 229 17.83 -9.36 8.51
N ILE A 230 18.57 -9.22 7.41
CA ILE A 230 19.81 -9.97 7.15
C ILE A 230 20.96 -8.97 7.17
N ASP A 231 21.96 -9.22 8.02
CA ASP A 231 23.20 -8.45 8.00
C ASP A 231 24.28 -9.21 7.22
N TYR A 232 24.93 -8.52 6.31
CA TYR A 232 25.96 -9.08 5.44
C TYR A 232 27.32 -8.46 5.74
N SER A 233 28.39 -9.24 5.54
CA SER A 233 29.75 -8.74 5.45
C SER A 233 29.94 -7.96 4.14
N ILE A 234 30.50 -6.76 4.23
CA ILE A 234 30.85 -5.96 3.03
C ILE A 234 32.10 -6.54 2.34
N GLU A 235 32.96 -7.22 3.09
CA GLU A 235 34.23 -7.75 2.59
C GLU A 235 34.04 -8.92 1.63
N ASP A 236 33.21 -9.91 2.02
CA ASP A 236 33.04 -11.17 1.27
C ASP A 236 31.59 -11.50 0.89
N GLY A 237 30.62 -10.72 1.38
CA GLY A 237 29.21 -10.90 1.09
C GLY A 237 28.53 -12.03 1.86
N THR A 238 29.19 -12.62 2.86
CA THR A 238 28.59 -13.68 3.69
C THR A 238 27.52 -13.13 4.64
N VAL A 239 26.55 -13.97 5.00
CA VAL A 239 25.54 -13.62 6.03
C VAL A 239 26.20 -13.67 7.40
N ARG A 240 26.11 -12.57 8.15
CA ARG A 240 26.60 -12.44 9.53
C ARG A 240 25.49 -12.70 10.55
N HIS A 241 24.32 -12.09 10.34
CA HIS A 241 23.20 -12.21 11.27
C HIS A 241 21.87 -12.34 10.53
N ARG A 242 20.92 -13.06 11.15
CA ARG A 242 19.50 -13.06 10.81
C ARG A 242 18.74 -12.57 12.04
N GLN A 243 18.09 -11.42 11.92
CA GLN A 243 17.53 -10.73 13.08
C GLN A 243 16.24 -9.98 12.75
N THR A 244 15.69 -9.32 13.76
CA THR A 244 14.59 -8.36 13.60
C THR A 244 14.97 -7.00 14.19
N ALA A 245 14.33 -5.96 13.68
CA ALA A 245 14.35 -4.61 14.26
C ALA A 245 12.95 -4.21 14.74
N GLN A 246 11.90 -4.62 14.05
CA GLN A 246 10.53 -4.22 14.31
C GLN A 246 9.62 -5.38 14.77
N GLY A 247 10.04 -6.64 14.59
CA GLY A 247 9.34 -7.83 15.08
C GLY A 247 9.57 -8.08 16.57
N TYR A 248 8.81 -9.02 17.12
CA TYR A 248 8.87 -9.42 18.53
C TYR A 248 10.22 -10.06 18.91
N SER A 249 10.71 -10.96 18.06
CA SER A 249 12.00 -11.64 18.23
C SER A 249 12.64 -11.97 16.89
N ASP A 250 13.93 -12.35 16.90
CA ASP A 250 14.67 -12.65 15.66
C ASP A 250 14.04 -13.79 14.86
N GLU A 251 13.38 -14.74 15.51
CA GLU A 251 12.71 -15.88 14.87
C GLU A 251 11.21 -15.69 14.69
N SER A 252 10.63 -14.58 15.18
CA SER A 252 9.18 -14.33 15.09
C SER A 252 8.70 -13.97 13.69
N VAL A 253 7.39 -14.02 13.52
CA VAL A 253 6.69 -13.70 12.28
C VAL A 253 6.12 -12.28 12.36
N TRP A 254 6.96 -11.29 12.11
CA TRP A 254 6.54 -9.90 11.98
C TRP A 254 5.65 -9.74 10.73
N SER A 255 4.37 -9.41 10.95
CA SER A 255 3.34 -9.53 9.91
C SER A 255 3.56 -8.60 8.71
N ARG A 256 3.97 -7.35 8.95
CA ARG A 256 4.24 -6.42 7.86
C ARG A 256 5.44 -6.84 7.01
N GLY A 257 6.44 -7.51 7.61
CA GLY A 257 7.54 -8.09 6.85
C GLY A 257 7.08 -9.17 5.87
N GLN A 258 6.16 -10.05 6.31
CA GLN A 258 5.57 -11.05 5.42
C GLN A 258 4.77 -10.37 4.31
N ALA A 259 4.01 -9.33 4.62
CA ALA A 259 3.26 -8.56 3.65
C ALA A 259 4.17 -7.92 2.59
N TRP A 260 5.28 -7.31 3.00
CA TRP A 260 6.29 -6.77 2.09
C TRP A 260 6.91 -7.84 1.17
N ALA A 261 7.19 -9.03 1.71
CA ALA A 261 7.67 -10.15 0.92
C ALA A 261 6.66 -10.59 -0.14
N ILE A 262 5.40 -10.77 0.23
CA ILE A 262 4.32 -11.17 -0.70
C ILE A 262 4.20 -10.15 -1.83
N TYR A 263 4.09 -8.86 -1.48
CA TYR A 263 3.93 -7.79 -2.46
C TYR A 263 5.18 -7.63 -3.34
N GLY A 264 6.35 -7.49 -2.74
CA GLY A 264 7.59 -7.22 -3.47
C GLY A 264 7.95 -8.34 -4.45
N TYR A 265 7.74 -9.62 -4.08
CA TYR A 265 7.95 -10.73 -5.01
C TYR A 265 6.86 -10.85 -6.09
N THR A 266 5.64 -10.39 -5.81
CA THR A 266 4.60 -10.24 -6.84
C THR A 266 5.02 -9.20 -7.88
N VAL A 267 5.56 -8.06 -7.45
CA VAL A 267 6.13 -7.04 -8.34
C VAL A 267 7.32 -7.61 -9.13
N CYS A 268 8.25 -8.29 -8.50
CA CYS A 268 9.38 -8.90 -9.20
C CYS A 268 8.92 -9.88 -10.29
N TYR A 269 7.90 -10.68 -10.03
CA TYR A 269 7.30 -11.53 -11.07
C TYR A 269 6.64 -10.72 -12.18
N ARG A 270 5.89 -9.67 -11.84
CA ARG A 270 5.26 -8.79 -12.84
C ARG A 270 6.28 -8.26 -13.84
N GLU A 271 7.46 -7.85 -13.36
CA GLU A 271 8.49 -7.17 -14.12
C GLU A 271 9.43 -8.13 -14.87
N THR A 272 9.70 -9.32 -14.31
CA THR A 272 10.70 -10.24 -14.86
C THR A 272 10.10 -11.47 -15.53
N LYS A 273 8.85 -11.81 -15.19
CA LYS A 273 8.20 -13.10 -15.53
C LYS A 273 8.94 -14.32 -14.99
N ASN A 274 9.88 -14.14 -14.06
CA ASN A 274 10.55 -15.26 -13.40
C ASN A 274 9.60 -15.93 -12.39
N ARG A 275 9.17 -17.14 -12.72
CA ARG A 275 8.21 -17.91 -11.94
C ARG A 275 8.66 -18.14 -10.49
N THR A 276 9.95 -18.24 -10.24
CA THR A 276 10.49 -18.45 -8.89
C THR A 276 10.10 -17.34 -7.90
N TYR A 277 9.99 -16.10 -8.37
CA TYR A 277 9.53 -14.99 -7.55
C TYR A 277 8.06 -15.14 -7.17
N LEU A 278 7.21 -15.49 -8.13
CA LEU A 278 5.79 -15.72 -7.84
C LEU A 278 5.60 -16.91 -6.89
N ASP A 279 6.35 -18.00 -7.08
CA ASP A 279 6.29 -19.16 -6.19
C ASP A 279 6.68 -18.80 -4.75
N GLN A 280 7.64 -17.87 -4.54
CA GLN A 280 7.97 -17.39 -3.21
C GLN A 280 6.85 -16.50 -2.63
N ALA A 281 6.25 -15.60 -3.42
CA ALA A 281 5.11 -14.81 -2.97
C ALA A 281 3.95 -15.71 -2.52
N ILE A 282 3.62 -16.72 -3.31
CA ILE A 282 2.61 -17.73 -2.99
C ILE A 282 2.97 -18.47 -1.70
N LYS A 283 4.22 -18.94 -1.58
CA LYS A 283 4.67 -19.70 -0.42
C LYS A 283 4.58 -18.90 0.88
N THR A 284 4.95 -17.62 0.85
CA THR A 284 4.83 -16.74 2.02
C THR A 284 3.37 -16.44 2.35
N PHE A 285 2.53 -16.22 1.35
CA PHE A 285 1.09 -16.05 1.56
C PHE A 285 0.44 -17.32 2.16
N GLU A 286 0.71 -18.50 1.60
CA GLU A 286 0.14 -19.76 2.14
C GLU A 286 0.65 -20.03 3.56
N PHE A 287 1.90 -19.69 3.88
CA PHE A 287 2.38 -19.74 5.26
C PHE A 287 1.52 -18.86 6.18
N MET A 288 1.33 -17.57 5.86
CA MET A 288 0.53 -16.64 6.67
C MET A 288 -0.92 -17.10 6.81
N LYS A 289 -1.54 -17.48 5.71
CA LYS A 289 -2.94 -17.96 5.64
C LYS A 289 -3.20 -19.16 6.55
N ASN A 290 -2.23 -20.07 6.68
CA ASN A 290 -2.36 -21.31 7.42
C ASN A 290 -1.92 -21.22 8.89
N LEU A 291 -1.53 -20.04 9.38
CA LEU A 291 -1.23 -19.84 10.80
C LEU A 291 -2.47 -20.07 11.65
N LYS A 292 -2.33 -20.89 12.69
CA LYS A 292 -3.46 -21.28 13.58
C LYS A 292 -4.08 -20.10 14.32
N ASN A 293 -3.32 -19.06 14.55
CA ASN A 293 -3.74 -17.84 15.24
C ASN A 293 -4.06 -16.68 14.27
N MET A 294 -4.16 -16.96 12.97
CA MET A 294 -4.69 -15.96 12.03
C MET A 294 -6.12 -15.61 12.45
N PRO A 295 -6.42 -14.33 12.71
CA PRO A 295 -7.74 -13.90 13.12
C PRO A 295 -8.82 -14.18 12.06
N GLU A 296 -10.06 -14.36 12.49
CA GLU A 296 -11.19 -14.66 11.59
C GLU A 296 -11.46 -13.52 10.59
N ASP A 297 -11.19 -12.28 10.99
CA ASP A 297 -11.29 -11.07 10.15
C ASP A 297 -10.12 -10.87 9.19
N LEU A 298 -9.11 -11.75 9.22
CA LEU A 298 -7.92 -11.76 8.39
C LEU A 298 -7.02 -10.51 8.48
N VAL A 299 -7.23 -9.68 9.50
CA VAL A 299 -6.28 -8.61 9.84
C VAL A 299 -5.30 -9.16 10.85
N PRO A 300 -4.00 -9.34 10.51
CA PRO A 300 -3.06 -10.03 11.38
C PRO A 300 -2.72 -9.20 12.62
N TYR A 301 -2.20 -9.87 13.65
CA TYR A 301 -1.50 -9.19 14.73
C TYR A 301 -0.21 -8.54 14.19
N TRP A 302 0.32 -7.54 14.88
CA TRP A 302 1.57 -6.87 14.47
C TRP A 302 2.74 -7.84 14.30
N ASP A 303 2.76 -8.87 15.14
CA ASP A 303 3.64 -10.05 15.04
C ASP A 303 2.83 -11.28 15.43
N MET A 304 2.87 -12.33 14.63
CA MET A 304 2.04 -13.51 14.85
C MET A 304 2.52 -14.36 16.02
N ASP A 305 3.76 -14.14 16.50
CA ASP A 305 4.32 -14.79 17.68
C ASP A 305 4.37 -13.84 18.89
N ALA A 306 3.66 -12.72 18.85
CA ALA A 306 3.57 -11.81 19.99
C ALA A 306 3.03 -12.54 21.23
N PRO A 307 3.62 -12.32 22.41
CA PRO A 307 3.32 -13.13 23.61
C PRO A 307 1.93 -12.88 24.17
N ASP A 308 1.29 -11.78 23.78
CA ASP A 308 -0.03 -11.35 24.21
C ASP A 308 -1.15 -11.69 23.22
N VAL A 309 -0.89 -12.49 22.17
CA VAL A 309 -1.93 -13.03 21.29
C VAL A 309 -2.90 -13.89 22.14
N PRO A 310 -4.24 -13.69 22.04
CA PRO A 310 -5.00 -12.90 21.04
C PRO A 310 -5.28 -11.43 21.42
N ALA A 311 -4.70 -10.89 22.47
CA ALA A 311 -4.89 -9.48 22.88
C ALA A 311 -3.87 -8.52 22.23
N ALA A 312 -2.92 -9.04 21.45
CA ALA A 312 -1.93 -8.26 20.74
C ALA A 312 -2.56 -7.26 19.76
N PRO A 313 -1.95 -6.06 19.56
CA PRO A 313 -2.42 -5.10 18.57
C PRO A 313 -2.50 -5.68 17.15
N ARG A 314 -3.52 -5.28 16.42
CA ARG A 314 -3.70 -5.61 15.00
C ARG A 314 -2.87 -4.70 14.12
N ASP A 315 -2.55 -5.15 12.92
CA ASP A 315 -1.85 -4.31 11.94
C ASP A 315 -2.63 -4.24 10.63
N ALA A 316 -3.49 -3.23 10.52
CA ALA A 316 -4.26 -2.96 9.31
C ALA A 316 -3.34 -2.65 8.10
N SER A 317 -2.12 -2.14 8.33
CA SER A 317 -1.17 -1.90 7.24
C SER A 317 -0.71 -3.20 6.58
N SER A 318 -0.42 -4.25 7.37
CA SER A 318 -0.10 -5.58 6.82
C SER A 318 -1.25 -6.14 6.00
N ALA A 319 -2.48 -6.03 6.49
CA ALA A 319 -3.68 -6.50 5.81
C ALA A 319 -3.88 -5.79 4.45
N SER A 320 -3.74 -4.46 4.42
CA SER A 320 -3.87 -3.65 3.20
C SER A 320 -2.87 -4.08 2.12
N VAL A 321 -1.60 -4.27 2.50
CA VAL A 321 -0.53 -4.69 1.59
C VAL A 321 -0.78 -6.10 1.05
N ILE A 322 -1.18 -7.05 1.92
CA ILE A 322 -1.51 -8.41 1.50
C ILE A 322 -2.70 -8.40 0.52
N ALA A 323 -3.77 -7.67 0.83
CA ALA A 323 -4.94 -7.58 -0.04
C ALA A 323 -4.58 -7.03 -1.43
N SER A 324 -3.77 -5.96 -1.47
CA SER A 324 -3.32 -5.37 -2.73
C SER A 324 -2.50 -6.37 -3.56
N ALA A 325 -1.55 -7.07 -2.94
CA ALA A 325 -0.76 -8.10 -3.62
C ALA A 325 -1.64 -9.26 -4.15
N LEU A 326 -2.60 -9.73 -3.35
CA LEU A 326 -3.48 -10.83 -3.73
C LEU A 326 -4.41 -10.45 -4.90
N TYR A 327 -4.91 -9.24 -4.97
CA TYR A 327 -5.66 -8.77 -6.14
C TYR A 327 -4.79 -8.83 -7.40
N GLU A 328 -3.54 -8.40 -7.34
CA GLU A 328 -2.64 -8.53 -8.47
C GLU A 328 -2.39 -10.01 -8.84
N MET A 329 -2.05 -10.86 -7.85
CA MET A 329 -1.85 -12.30 -8.07
C MET A 329 -3.08 -12.97 -8.67
N SER A 330 -4.29 -12.51 -8.34
CA SER A 330 -5.54 -13.04 -8.89
C SER A 330 -5.75 -12.77 -10.39
N THR A 331 -4.96 -11.89 -10.97
CA THR A 331 -4.98 -11.60 -12.41
C THR A 331 -4.06 -12.49 -13.23
N TYR A 332 -3.23 -13.30 -12.57
CA TYR A 332 -2.32 -14.21 -13.23
C TYR A 332 -2.98 -15.55 -13.56
N ASP A 333 -2.47 -16.23 -14.57
CA ASP A 333 -2.91 -17.59 -14.92
C ASP A 333 -2.44 -18.59 -13.87
N LEU A 334 -3.20 -18.70 -12.80
CA LEU A 334 -2.94 -19.55 -11.64
C LEU A 334 -4.17 -20.37 -11.30
N PRO A 335 -4.01 -21.66 -10.90
CA PRO A 335 -5.13 -22.51 -10.46
C PRO A 335 -5.94 -21.87 -9.31
N ASP A 336 -5.27 -21.16 -8.41
CA ASP A 336 -5.84 -20.59 -7.19
C ASP A 336 -6.20 -19.09 -7.32
N ALA A 337 -6.16 -18.51 -8.53
CA ALA A 337 -6.43 -17.09 -8.77
C ALA A 337 -7.75 -16.61 -8.11
N ALA A 338 -8.83 -17.39 -8.25
CA ALA A 338 -10.12 -17.07 -7.64
C ALA A 338 -10.07 -17.11 -6.10
N SER A 339 -9.25 -17.99 -5.51
CA SER A 339 -9.05 -18.10 -4.07
C SER A 339 -8.29 -16.88 -3.52
N TYR A 340 -7.28 -16.39 -4.23
CA TYR A 340 -6.55 -15.17 -3.85
C TYR A 340 -7.48 -13.96 -3.87
N ARG A 341 -8.30 -13.83 -4.91
CA ARG A 341 -9.31 -12.76 -4.99
C ARG A 341 -10.30 -12.83 -3.82
N ALA A 342 -10.86 -14.01 -3.55
CA ALA A 342 -11.82 -14.19 -2.46
C ALA A 342 -11.21 -13.91 -1.07
N TYR A 343 -9.92 -14.22 -0.87
CA TYR A 343 -9.21 -13.90 0.37
C TYR A 343 -8.97 -12.40 0.50
N ALA A 344 -8.57 -11.74 -0.58
CA ALA A 344 -8.42 -10.27 -0.63
C ALA A 344 -9.77 -9.57 -0.35
N ASP A 345 -10.87 -10.05 -0.93
CA ASP A 345 -12.22 -9.52 -0.69
C ASP A 345 -12.56 -9.55 0.81
N LYS A 346 -12.30 -10.66 1.50
CA LYS A 346 -12.56 -10.77 2.95
C LYS A 346 -11.69 -9.82 3.78
N ILE A 347 -10.40 -9.68 3.46
CA ILE A 347 -9.55 -8.68 4.12
C ILE A 347 -10.15 -7.29 3.93
N MET A 348 -10.50 -6.94 2.71
CA MET A 348 -10.98 -5.59 2.39
C MET A 348 -12.37 -5.31 2.98
N GLU A 349 -13.25 -6.30 3.06
CA GLU A 349 -14.53 -6.18 3.78
C GLU A 349 -14.30 -5.93 5.28
N SER A 350 -13.32 -6.61 5.90
CA SER A 350 -12.93 -6.36 7.29
C SER A 350 -12.40 -4.95 7.47
N LEU A 351 -11.45 -4.52 6.63
CA LEU A 351 -10.88 -3.17 6.69
C LEU A 351 -11.92 -2.07 6.43
N ALA A 352 -12.93 -2.32 5.58
CA ALA A 352 -14.02 -1.39 5.31
C ALA A 352 -15.10 -1.37 6.39
N SER A 353 -15.01 -2.24 7.40
CA SER A 353 -15.97 -2.29 8.52
C SER A 353 -15.70 -1.16 9.53
N GLU A 354 -16.68 -0.91 10.40
CA GLU A 354 -16.56 0.04 11.53
C GLU A 354 -15.45 -0.34 12.54
N SER A 355 -14.97 -1.59 12.50
CA SER A 355 -13.86 -2.03 13.34
C SER A 355 -12.52 -1.45 12.92
N TYR A 356 -12.34 -1.12 11.65
CA TYR A 356 -11.06 -0.63 11.10
C TYR A 356 -11.18 0.69 10.37
N THR A 357 -12.36 1.04 9.86
CA THR A 357 -12.57 2.33 9.19
C THR A 357 -13.02 3.38 10.20
N ALA A 358 -12.32 4.49 10.26
CA ALA A 358 -12.62 5.61 11.15
C ALA A 358 -13.93 6.31 10.76
N LYS A 359 -14.63 6.85 11.76
CA LYS A 359 -15.74 7.76 11.51
C LYS A 359 -15.22 9.08 10.93
N LEU A 360 -16.05 9.70 10.10
CA LEU A 360 -15.69 10.94 9.41
C LEU A 360 -15.19 12.02 10.41
N GLY A 361 -13.99 12.52 10.15
CA GLY A 361 -13.34 13.55 10.96
C GLY A 361 -12.59 13.03 12.21
N GLU A 362 -12.77 11.76 12.58
CA GLU A 362 -12.03 11.11 13.66
C GLU A 362 -10.67 10.58 13.18
N ASN A 363 -9.90 9.93 14.05
CA ASN A 363 -8.62 9.26 13.75
C ASN A 363 -7.59 10.18 13.04
N GLY A 364 -7.60 11.49 13.33
CA GLY A 364 -6.74 12.44 12.63
C GLY A 364 -7.01 12.55 11.14
N ARG A 365 -8.19 12.13 10.68
CA ARG A 365 -8.64 12.10 9.28
C ARG A 365 -7.91 11.06 8.40
N PHE A 366 -7.22 10.08 9.02
CA PHE A 366 -6.79 8.87 8.33
C PHE A 366 -7.96 7.90 8.16
N ILE A 367 -7.91 7.08 7.11
CA ILE A 367 -8.99 6.14 6.77
C ILE A 367 -9.02 4.99 7.75
N LEU A 368 -7.88 4.30 7.90
CA LEU A 368 -7.78 3.07 8.70
C LEU A 368 -7.24 3.35 10.10
N MET A 369 -7.83 2.64 11.07
CA MET A 369 -7.37 2.52 12.45
C MET A 369 -6.51 1.26 12.62
N HIS A 370 -5.92 1.10 13.81
CA HIS A 370 -5.32 -0.15 14.29
C HIS A 370 -4.15 -0.65 13.42
N SER A 371 -3.14 0.18 13.23
CA SER A 371 -1.86 -0.22 12.65
C SER A 371 -0.73 -0.10 13.67
N VAL A 372 0.38 -0.81 13.40
CA VAL A 372 1.57 -0.79 14.25
C VAL A 372 2.82 -0.49 13.44
N GLY A 373 3.50 0.62 13.76
CA GLY A 373 4.80 0.94 13.18
C GLY A 373 5.90 0.04 13.76
N SER A 374 6.23 0.20 15.04
CA SER A 374 7.27 -0.61 15.71
C SER A 374 7.09 -0.63 17.22
N ILE A 375 6.65 -1.74 17.79
CA ILE A 375 6.56 -1.92 19.25
C ILE A 375 7.96 -1.91 19.91
N PRO A 376 9.00 -2.60 19.36
CA PRO A 376 10.33 -2.54 19.97
C PRO A 376 10.91 -1.13 20.10
N HIS A 377 10.51 -0.20 19.22
CA HIS A 377 10.94 1.20 19.30
C HIS A 377 9.92 2.11 20.01
N ASN A 378 8.86 1.55 20.59
CA ASN A 378 7.76 2.29 21.21
C ASN A 378 7.23 3.41 20.29
N SER A 379 7.07 3.08 19.01
CA SER A 379 6.69 3.99 17.93
C SER A 379 5.46 3.50 17.21
N GLU A 380 4.43 4.36 17.12
CA GLU A 380 3.25 4.11 16.28
C GLU A 380 2.53 2.80 16.64
N VAL A 381 2.12 2.67 17.90
CA VAL A 381 1.42 1.49 18.41
C VAL A 381 -0.08 1.77 18.45
N ASP A 382 -0.84 0.94 17.72
CA ASP A 382 -2.31 1.04 17.61
C ASP A 382 -2.79 2.44 17.18
N VAL A 383 -2.23 2.94 16.09
CA VAL A 383 -2.51 4.25 15.50
C VAL A 383 -2.73 4.14 13.98
N PRO A 384 -3.30 5.17 13.32
CA PRO A 384 -3.34 5.22 11.87
C PRO A 384 -1.94 5.38 11.26
N LEU A 385 -1.76 4.80 10.07
CA LEU A 385 -0.53 4.95 9.30
C LEU A 385 -0.88 5.28 7.85
N ASN A 386 -0.26 6.31 7.27
CA ASN A 386 -0.59 6.77 5.93
C ASN A 386 -0.31 5.71 4.83
N TYR A 387 0.62 4.78 5.06
CA TYR A 387 0.85 3.67 4.14
C TYR A 387 -0.21 2.57 4.26
N ALA A 388 -0.90 2.42 5.41
CA ALA A 388 -2.07 1.57 5.49
C ALA A 388 -3.18 2.10 4.57
N ASP A 389 -3.44 3.40 4.61
CA ASP A 389 -4.42 4.07 3.76
C ASP A 389 -4.03 3.98 2.27
N TYR A 390 -2.76 4.18 1.95
CA TYR A 390 -2.25 4.08 0.58
C TYR A 390 -2.51 2.70 -0.03
N TYR A 391 -2.08 1.63 0.64
CA TYR A 391 -2.29 0.27 0.12
C TYR A 391 -3.75 -0.18 0.17
N TYR A 392 -4.55 0.36 1.08
CA TYR A 392 -5.99 0.18 1.07
C TYR A 392 -6.64 0.77 -0.19
N LEU A 393 -6.28 2.00 -0.56
CA LEU A 393 -6.75 2.64 -1.78
C LEU A 393 -6.26 1.94 -3.04
N GLU A 394 -5.01 1.48 -3.05
CA GLU A 394 -4.47 0.65 -4.14
C GLU A 394 -5.26 -0.65 -4.29
N ALA A 395 -5.57 -1.33 -3.19
CA ALA A 395 -6.36 -2.55 -3.20
C ALA A 395 -7.78 -2.30 -3.73
N LEU A 396 -8.45 -1.20 -3.32
CA LEU A 396 -9.76 -0.78 -3.87
C LEU A 396 -9.66 -0.52 -5.38
N LYS A 397 -8.58 0.11 -5.83
CA LYS A 397 -8.36 0.37 -7.26
C LYS A 397 -8.18 -0.93 -8.05
N ARG A 398 -7.33 -1.85 -7.57
CA ARG A 398 -7.12 -3.16 -8.20
C ARG A 398 -8.41 -3.97 -8.28
N LYS A 399 -9.20 -4.00 -7.18
CA LYS A 399 -10.51 -4.65 -7.17
C LYS A 399 -11.46 -4.04 -8.21
N THR A 400 -11.57 -2.72 -8.24
CA THR A 400 -12.44 -2.01 -9.20
C THR A 400 -12.04 -2.30 -10.65
N ASP A 401 -10.75 -2.38 -10.95
CA ASP A 401 -10.26 -2.70 -12.30
C ASP A 401 -10.57 -4.15 -12.71
N ILE A 402 -10.40 -5.10 -11.80
CA ILE A 402 -10.75 -6.51 -12.04
C ILE A 402 -12.25 -6.64 -12.33
N GLU A 403 -13.10 -5.93 -11.59
CA GLU A 403 -14.55 -5.96 -11.77
C GLU A 403 -14.97 -5.35 -13.12
N LYS A 404 -14.35 -4.23 -13.53
CA LYS A 404 -14.60 -3.61 -14.85
C LYS A 404 -14.18 -4.49 -16.03
N THR A 405 -13.12 -5.30 -15.85
CA THR A 405 -12.62 -6.19 -16.92
C THR A 405 -13.46 -7.47 -17.05
N ALA A 406 -14.24 -7.81 -16.03
CA ALA A 406 -15.11 -9.00 -16.01
C ALA A 406 -16.51 -8.75 -16.61
N ILE A 407 -16.86 -7.51 -16.93
CA ILE A 407 -18.09 -7.09 -17.61
C ILE A 407 -17.82 -6.96 -19.11
#